data_58d6e37517aef224a0cc751823cdff22
#
_entry.id   58d6e37517aef224a0cc751823cdff22
#
_cell.length_a   1.000
_cell.length_b   1.000
_cell.length_c   1.000
_cell.angle_alpha   90.00
_cell.angle_beta   90.00
_cell.angle_gamma   90.00
#
_symmetry.space_group_name_H-M   'P 1'
#
loop_
_entity.id
_entity.type
_entity.pdbx_description
1 polymer ?
#
loop_
_entity_poly.entity_id
_entity_poly.type
_entity_poly.pdbx_seq_one_letter_code
_entity_poly.pdbx_strand_id
1 'polypeptide(L)'
;VRYKFQNYVKEVYYDSDTSIALLSGAPFDDPTWWLLSNEQIARTREVINDFAGSRRLLAHTVITPKQPGWMEEVDKAIAVYKPDSWKAYTIGDPLAPSKYPWRLDDEQVMYPFYEKAARAGINIICIHKGLLPVDYEKAFPGVWEYATAWDIGKAAKDWPQMTFVVYHSALRAFLE
;
A
#
# COMPACT_ATOMS: atom_id res chain seq x y z
N VAL A 1 -3.03 -7.49 -21.89
CA VAL A 1 -4.36 -6.92 -21.64
C VAL A 1 -4.16 -5.48 -21.19
N ARG A 2 -4.62 -4.51 -22.00
CA ARG A 2 -4.63 -3.09 -21.56
C ARG A 2 -5.86 -2.92 -20.67
N TYR A 3 -5.67 -2.71 -19.38
CA TYR A 3 -6.73 -2.25 -18.50
C TYR A 3 -7.11 -0.82 -18.90
N LYS A 4 -8.20 -0.68 -19.62
CA LYS A 4 -8.75 0.63 -19.95
C LYS A 4 -9.67 1.07 -18.81
N PHE A 5 -9.64 2.36 -18.49
CA PHE A 5 -10.52 2.99 -17.50
C PHE A 5 -12.00 2.60 -17.71
N GLN A 6 -12.47 2.61 -18.96
CA GLN A 6 -13.85 2.23 -19.31
C GLN A 6 -14.18 0.78 -18.94
N ASN A 7 -13.24 -0.16 -19.13
CA ASN A 7 -13.44 -1.56 -18.73
C ASN A 7 -13.52 -1.68 -17.21
N TYR A 8 -12.67 -0.97 -16.48
CA TYR A 8 -12.71 -0.93 -15.03
C TYR A 8 -14.07 -0.44 -14.52
N VAL A 9 -14.56 0.70 -15.03
CA VAL A 9 -15.85 1.26 -14.63
C VAL A 9 -16.99 0.28 -14.96
N LYS A 10 -16.97 -0.31 -16.17
CA LYS A 10 -17.96 -1.29 -16.58
C LYS A 10 -17.98 -2.50 -15.65
N GLU A 11 -16.85 -3.17 -15.50
CA GLU A 11 -16.76 -4.44 -14.76
C GLU A 11 -17.00 -4.26 -13.25
N VAL A 12 -16.51 -3.16 -12.67
CA VAL A 12 -16.60 -2.93 -11.22
C VAL A 12 -17.97 -2.37 -10.80
N TYR A 13 -18.59 -1.50 -11.61
CA TYR A 13 -19.79 -0.78 -11.18
C TYR A 13 -21.05 -1.11 -11.97
N TYR A 14 -20.94 -1.53 -13.24
CA TYR A 14 -22.12 -1.83 -14.06
C TYR A 14 -22.41 -3.33 -14.16
N ASP A 15 -21.37 -4.16 -14.18
CA ASP A 15 -21.52 -5.61 -14.28
C ASP A 15 -21.49 -6.31 -12.90
N SER A 16 -21.42 -5.55 -11.80
CA SER A 16 -21.41 -6.08 -10.43
C SER A 16 -22.25 -5.23 -9.48
N ASP A 17 -22.54 -5.78 -8.30
CA ASP A 17 -23.27 -5.08 -7.22
C ASP A 17 -22.34 -4.20 -6.35
N THR A 18 -21.17 -3.84 -6.86
CA THR A 18 -20.20 -3.02 -6.11
C THR A 18 -20.71 -1.60 -5.93
N SER A 19 -20.95 -1.23 -4.70
CA SER A 19 -21.37 0.13 -4.34
C SER A 19 -20.20 1.08 -4.15
N ILE A 20 -19.12 0.60 -3.50
CA ILE A 20 -17.89 1.36 -3.24
C ILE A 20 -16.71 0.44 -3.50
N ALA A 21 -15.72 0.91 -4.23
CA ALA A 21 -14.45 0.23 -4.44
C ALA A 21 -13.28 1.01 -3.81
N LEU A 22 -12.16 0.34 -3.60
CA LEU A 22 -10.91 0.94 -3.13
C LEU A 22 -9.81 0.65 -4.17
N LEU A 23 -9.33 1.69 -4.83
CA LEU A 23 -8.26 1.59 -5.82
C LEU A 23 -6.90 1.58 -5.13
N SER A 24 -6.11 0.58 -5.45
CA SER A 24 -4.78 0.37 -4.87
C SER A 24 -3.71 0.26 -5.95
N GLY A 25 -2.52 0.76 -5.64
CA GLY A 25 -1.29 0.49 -6.38
C GLY A 25 -0.47 -0.62 -5.71
N ALA A 26 0.55 -1.07 -6.40
CA ALA A 26 1.58 -1.96 -5.89
C ALA A 26 2.94 -1.31 -6.07
N PRO A 27 3.65 -0.97 -4.98
CA PRO A 27 5.00 -0.46 -5.07
C PRO A 27 5.98 -1.59 -5.38
N PHE A 28 6.89 -1.31 -6.28
CA PHE A 28 8.08 -2.12 -6.51
C PHE A 28 9.31 -1.27 -6.24
N ASP A 29 10.44 -1.93 -5.99
CA ASP A 29 11.73 -1.23 -5.84
C ASP A 29 12.10 -0.46 -7.12
N ASP A 30 11.74 -1.01 -8.28
CA ASP A 30 11.83 -0.32 -9.56
C ASP A 30 10.48 0.34 -9.90
N PRO A 31 10.42 1.69 -9.95
CA PRO A 31 9.18 2.39 -10.23
C PRO A 31 8.61 2.14 -11.63
N THR A 32 9.42 1.64 -12.56
CA THR A 32 8.94 1.30 -13.92
C THR A 32 7.97 0.11 -13.93
N TRP A 33 7.96 -0.68 -12.86
CA TRP A 33 7.06 -1.83 -12.70
C TRP A 33 5.74 -1.46 -12.03
N TRP A 34 5.59 -0.23 -11.57
CA TRP A 34 4.33 0.20 -10.98
C TRP A 34 3.21 0.20 -12.02
N LEU A 35 2.12 -0.48 -11.70
CA LEU A 35 0.94 -0.55 -12.57
C LEU A 35 0.20 0.79 -12.63
N LEU A 36 0.15 1.50 -11.51
CA LEU A 36 -0.48 2.81 -11.35
C LEU A 36 0.37 3.70 -10.47
N SER A 37 0.61 4.94 -10.88
CA SER A 37 1.20 5.96 -10.02
C SER A 37 0.18 6.49 -9.00
N ASN A 38 0.65 7.11 -7.92
CA ASN A 38 -0.22 7.78 -6.94
C ASN A 38 -1.10 8.86 -7.57
N GLU A 39 -0.56 9.59 -8.54
CA GLU A 39 -1.30 10.60 -9.30
C GLU A 39 -2.43 9.97 -10.12
N GLN A 40 -2.16 8.86 -10.81
CA GLN A 40 -3.19 8.13 -11.58
C GLN A 40 -4.29 7.59 -10.68
N ILE A 41 -3.94 7.08 -9.49
CA ILE A 41 -4.91 6.59 -8.49
C ILE A 41 -5.80 7.74 -8.02
N ALA A 42 -5.21 8.85 -7.60
CA ALA A 42 -5.94 10.02 -7.13
C ALA A 42 -6.86 10.58 -8.22
N ARG A 43 -6.34 10.74 -9.44
CA ARG A 43 -7.12 11.24 -10.57
C ARG A 43 -8.28 10.31 -10.96
N THR A 44 -8.05 9.00 -10.92
CA THR A 44 -9.11 8.02 -11.20
C THR A 44 -10.24 8.13 -10.18
N ARG A 45 -9.91 8.27 -8.88
CA ARG A 45 -10.92 8.50 -7.83
C ARG A 45 -11.74 9.76 -8.08
N GLU A 46 -11.08 10.87 -8.38
CA GLU A 46 -11.76 12.14 -8.68
C GLU A 46 -12.74 11.97 -9.82
N VAL A 47 -12.29 11.47 -10.96
CA VAL A 47 -13.13 11.31 -12.15
C VAL A 47 -14.35 10.42 -11.89
N ILE A 48 -14.17 9.30 -11.18
CA ILE A 48 -15.30 8.39 -10.87
C ILE A 48 -16.29 9.05 -9.90
N ASN A 49 -15.80 9.70 -8.85
CA ASN A 49 -16.67 10.32 -7.85
C ASN A 49 -17.40 11.54 -8.41
N ASP A 50 -16.75 12.36 -9.22
CA ASP A 50 -17.37 13.50 -9.92
C ASP A 50 -18.46 13.02 -10.88
N PHE A 51 -18.17 12.00 -11.70
CA PHE A 51 -19.13 11.41 -12.62
C PHE A 51 -20.34 10.81 -11.90
N ALA A 52 -20.11 10.14 -10.78
CA ALA A 52 -21.15 9.51 -9.99
C ALA A 52 -21.95 10.51 -9.11
N GLY A 53 -21.46 11.73 -8.93
CA GLY A 53 -22.01 12.70 -7.98
C GLY A 53 -21.98 12.22 -6.52
N SER A 54 -21.16 11.22 -6.21
CA SER A 54 -21.08 10.59 -4.88
C SER A 54 -19.75 9.83 -4.71
N ARG A 55 -19.42 9.49 -3.45
CA ARG A 55 -18.19 8.78 -3.10
C ARG A 55 -18.31 7.28 -3.44
N ARG A 56 -17.93 6.90 -4.66
CA ARG A 56 -17.97 5.53 -5.18
C ARG A 56 -16.60 4.86 -5.22
N LEU A 57 -15.53 5.65 -5.30
CA LEU A 57 -14.15 5.16 -5.29
C LEU A 57 -13.36 5.79 -4.15
N LEU A 58 -12.74 4.95 -3.35
CA LEU A 58 -11.70 5.31 -2.40
C LEU A 58 -10.32 5.07 -3.03
N ALA A 59 -9.30 5.74 -2.52
CA ALA A 59 -7.95 5.65 -3.07
C ALA A 59 -6.89 5.45 -1.98
N HIS A 60 -6.00 4.49 -2.20
CA HIS A 60 -4.73 4.46 -1.51
C HIS A 60 -3.75 5.48 -2.10
N THR A 61 -2.82 5.97 -1.27
CA THR A 61 -1.51 6.40 -1.72
C THR A 61 -0.49 5.35 -1.30
N VAL A 62 0.32 4.94 -2.26
CA VAL A 62 1.41 4.00 -2.05
C VAL A 62 2.59 4.75 -1.46
N ILE A 63 3.16 4.22 -0.38
CA ILE A 63 4.40 4.71 0.23
C ILE A 63 5.54 3.70 0.04
N THR A 64 6.76 4.20 -0.08
CA THR A 64 7.98 3.43 -0.34
C THR A 64 9.06 3.76 0.68
N PRO A 65 8.88 3.40 1.97
CA PRO A 65 9.83 3.73 3.02
C PRO A 65 11.28 3.36 2.67
N LYS A 66 12.22 4.19 3.08
CA LYS A 66 13.67 4.14 2.77
C LYS A 66 14.06 4.46 1.33
N GLN A 67 13.14 4.50 0.38
CA GLN A 67 13.50 4.98 -0.97
C GLN A 67 13.76 6.49 -0.96
N PRO A 68 14.69 6.99 -1.79
CA PRO A 68 14.93 8.44 -1.88
C PRO A 68 13.65 9.21 -2.21
N GLY A 69 13.39 10.29 -1.48
CA GLY A 69 12.23 11.17 -1.73
C GLY A 69 10.87 10.64 -1.24
N TRP A 70 10.83 9.51 -0.54
CA TRP A 70 9.55 8.91 -0.13
C TRP A 70 8.75 9.78 0.85
N MET A 71 9.42 10.54 1.73
CA MET A 71 8.74 11.39 2.69
C MET A 71 8.19 12.67 2.04
N GLU A 72 8.86 13.18 1.02
CA GLU A 72 8.39 14.27 0.18
C GLU A 72 7.14 13.85 -0.61
N GLU A 73 7.10 12.59 -1.08
CA GLU A 73 5.89 12.03 -1.70
C GLU A 73 4.75 11.89 -0.69
N VAL A 74 5.02 11.57 0.58
CA VAL A 74 4.03 11.60 1.66
C VAL A 74 3.46 13.01 1.85
N ASP A 75 4.32 14.04 1.87
CA ASP A 75 3.87 15.44 1.98
C ASP A 75 2.99 15.85 0.81
N LYS A 76 3.39 15.49 -0.40
CA LYS A 76 2.60 15.71 -1.61
C LYS A 76 1.26 14.97 -1.55
N ALA A 77 1.26 13.73 -1.06
CA ALA A 77 0.04 12.95 -0.92
C ALA A 77 -0.97 13.62 0.03
N ILE A 78 -0.51 14.11 1.17
CA ILE A 78 -1.35 14.81 2.13
C ILE A 78 -1.91 16.11 1.52
N ALA A 79 -1.07 16.89 0.86
CA ALA A 79 -1.44 18.19 0.33
C ALA A 79 -2.34 18.08 -0.92
N VAL A 80 -2.02 17.18 -1.83
CA VAL A 80 -2.60 17.12 -3.19
C VAL A 80 -3.54 15.93 -3.38
N TYR A 81 -3.07 14.71 -3.09
CA TYR A 81 -3.85 13.50 -3.38
C TYR A 81 -4.93 13.22 -2.36
N LYS A 82 -4.74 13.61 -1.09
CA LYS A 82 -5.69 13.41 0.00
C LYS A 82 -6.26 12.00 0.04
N PRO A 83 -5.43 10.97 0.20
CA PRO A 83 -5.85 9.58 0.12
C PRO A 83 -6.79 9.21 1.27
N ASP A 84 -7.58 8.16 1.06
CA ASP A 84 -8.44 7.58 2.10
C ASP A 84 -7.63 6.68 3.05
N SER A 85 -6.51 6.15 2.57
CA SER A 85 -5.59 5.31 3.33
C SER A 85 -4.25 5.16 2.62
N TRP A 86 -3.26 4.61 3.32
CA TRP A 86 -1.94 4.32 2.79
C TRP A 86 -1.83 2.87 2.34
N LYS A 87 -1.00 2.60 1.35
CA LYS A 87 -0.64 1.24 0.91
C LYS A 87 0.85 1.07 0.91
N ALA A 88 1.33 -0.06 1.43
CA ALA A 88 2.74 -0.35 1.48
C ALA A 88 3.06 -1.83 1.33
N TYR A 89 4.29 -2.10 0.92
CA TYR A 89 4.93 -3.42 0.89
C TYR A 89 6.23 -3.33 1.66
N THR A 90 6.45 -4.23 2.61
CA THR A 90 7.69 -4.26 3.39
C THR A 90 8.86 -4.88 2.64
N ILE A 91 8.55 -5.57 1.54
CA ILE A 91 9.49 -6.05 0.52
C ILE A 91 8.97 -5.57 -0.83
N GLY A 92 9.77 -4.82 -1.57
CA GLY A 92 9.38 -4.18 -2.83
C GLY A 92 9.80 -4.96 -4.09
N ASP A 93 10.45 -6.12 -3.96
CA ASP A 93 10.80 -6.97 -5.09
C ASP A 93 10.45 -8.43 -4.78
N PRO A 94 9.50 -9.05 -5.53
CA PRO A 94 9.13 -10.45 -5.32
C PRO A 94 10.07 -11.45 -6.01
N LEU A 95 10.99 -11.00 -6.86
CA LEU A 95 11.86 -11.85 -7.68
C LEU A 95 13.35 -11.70 -7.37
N ALA A 96 13.72 -10.71 -6.55
CA ALA A 96 15.09 -10.44 -6.13
C ALA A 96 15.12 -9.96 -4.67
N PRO A 97 16.29 -9.89 -4.03
CA PRO A 97 16.40 -9.26 -2.71
C PRO A 97 15.94 -7.81 -2.79
N SER A 98 14.94 -7.45 -1.99
CA SER A 98 14.50 -6.05 -1.94
C SER A 98 15.64 -5.13 -1.52
N LYS A 99 15.80 -4.01 -2.21
CA LYS A 99 16.83 -3.00 -1.92
C LYS A 99 16.50 -2.18 -0.68
N TYR A 100 15.21 -2.04 -0.37
CA TYR A 100 14.70 -1.17 0.67
C TYR A 100 13.72 -1.91 1.60
N PRO A 101 14.10 -3.07 2.18
CA PRO A 101 13.21 -3.75 3.11
C PRO A 101 13.09 -2.92 4.39
N TRP A 102 11.89 -2.89 4.98
CA TRP A 102 11.62 -2.10 6.17
C TRP A 102 10.60 -2.80 7.09
N ARG A 103 10.51 -2.32 8.33
CA ARG A 103 9.63 -2.85 9.36
C ARG A 103 8.64 -1.79 9.81
N LEU A 104 7.44 -2.21 10.20
CA LEU A 104 6.42 -1.32 10.77
C LEU A 104 6.87 -0.71 12.10
N ASP A 105 7.65 -1.41 12.89
CA ASP A 105 8.17 -0.98 14.18
C ASP A 105 9.53 -0.26 14.10
N ASP A 106 9.97 0.12 12.92
CA ASP A 106 11.19 0.93 12.72
C ASP A 106 10.92 2.38 13.16
N GLU A 107 11.43 2.72 14.36
CA GLU A 107 11.18 4.02 14.99
C GLU A 107 11.78 5.18 14.21
N GLN A 108 12.89 4.96 13.51
CA GLN A 108 13.55 6.03 12.76
C GLN A 108 12.89 6.28 11.40
N VAL A 109 12.33 5.25 10.79
CA VAL A 109 11.74 5.32 9.45
C VAL A 109 10.24 5.57 9.52
N MET A 110 9.52 4.76 10.31
CA MET A 110 8.06 4.73 10.25
C MET A 110 7.39 5.67 11.27
N TYR A 111 7.98 5.92 12.43
CA TYR A 111 7.32 6.76 13.44
C TYR A 111 7.14 8.21 12.98
N PRO A 112 8.11 8.85 12.30
CA PRO A 112 7.88 10.17 11.71
C PRO A 112 6.75 10.19 10.67
N PHE A 113 6.60 9.10 9.90
CA PHE A 113 5.48 8.95 8.98
C PHE A 113 4.15 8.79 9.71
N TYR A 114 4.07 7.94 10.75
CA TYR A 114 2.83 7.77 11.51
C TYR A 114 2.38 9.07 12.17
N GLU A 115 3.31 9.84 12.72
CA GLU A 115 3.01 11.15 13.28
C GLU A 115 2.41 12.09 12.23
N LYS A 116 3.00 12.14 11.05
CA LYS A 116 2.55 12.98 9.93
C LYS A 116 1.18 12.52 9.41
N ALA A 117 0.98 11.22 9.23
CA ALA A 117 -0.27 10.61 8.79
C ALA A 117 -1.40 10.87 9.81
N ALA A 118 -1.13 10.68 11.09
CA ALA A 118 -2.09 10.93 12.16
C ALA A 118 -2.49 12.40 12.24
N ARG A 119 -1.55 13.33 12.14
CA ARG A 119 -1.84 14.78 12.09
C ARG A 119 -2.70 15.15 10.88
N ALA A 120 -2.55 14.46 9.77
CA ALA A 120 -3.37 14.66 8.58
C ALA A 120 -4.74 13.96 8.65
N GLY A 121 -5.01 13.17 9.69
CA GLY A 121 -6.25 12.39 9.83
C GLY A 121 -6.33 11.18 8.91
N ILE A 122 -5.20 10.72 8.32
CA ILE A 122 -5.14 9.57 7.42
C ILE A 122 -4.53 8.39 8.19
N ASN A 123 -5.32 7.77 9.05
CA ASN A 123 -4.84 6.85 10.09
C ASN A 123 -4.84 5.38 9.67
N ILE A 124 -5.21 5.04 8.43
CA ILE A 124 -5.27 3.65 7.97
C ILE A 124 -4.07 3.37 7.08
N ILE A 125 -3.32 2.33 7.41
CA ILE A 125 -2.25 1.80 6.56
C ILE A 125 -2.50 0.33 6.23
N CYS A 126 -2.58 0.03 4.94
CA CYS A 126 -2.79 -1.31 4.39
C CYS A 126 -1.46 -1.89 3.94
N ILE A 127 -1.03 -2.98 4.55
CA ILE A 127 0.31 -3.52 4.36
C ILE A 127 0.24 -4.92 3.79
N HIS A 128 0.97 -5.15 2.70
CA HIS A 128 1.20 -6.49 2.18
C HIS A 128 2.17 -7.22 3.12
N LYS A 129 1.71 -8.33 3.67
CA LYS A 129 2.49 -9.24 4.50
C LYS A 129 2.23 -10.68 4.04
N GLY A 130 3.26 -11.49 4.05
CA GLY A 130 3.16 -12.89 3.58
C GLY A 130 2.97 -13.00 2.07
N LEU A 131 2.40 -14.12 1.63
CA LEU A 131 2.10 -14.46 0.24
C LEU A 131 3.29 -14.22 -0.71
N LEU A 132 4.45 -14.71 -0.29
CA LEU A 132 5.68 -14.65 -1.08
C LEU A 132 5.74 -15.78 -2.11
N PRO A 133 6.51 -15.64 -3.20
CA PRO A 133 6.83 -16.76 -4.10
C PRO A 133 7.39 -17.97 -3.35
N VAL A 134 7.15 -19.17 -3.87
CA VAL A 134 7.43 -20.47 -3.20
C VAL A 134 8.84 -20.55 -2.60
N ASP A 135 9.84 -20.17 -3.34
CA ASP A 135 11.23 -20.33 -2.93
C ASP A 135 11.85 -19.03 -2.34
N TYR A 136 11.02 -18.00 -2.06
CA TYR A 136 11.54 -16.69 -1.65
C TYR A 136 12.36 -16.77 -0.37
N GLU A 137 11.88 -17.49 0.64
CA GLU A 137 12.56 -17.64 1.94
C GLU A 137 13.92 -18.31 1.77
N LYS A 138 13.99 -19.30 0.91
CA LYS A 138 15.23 -20.06 0.62
C LYS A 138 16.19 -19.25 -0.26
N ALA A 139 15.65 -18.53 -1.23
CA ALA A 139 16.45 -17.73 -2.16
C ALA A 139 17.02 -16.47 -1.50
N PHE A 140 16.26 -15.85 -0.59
CA PHE A 140 16.60 -14.57 0.02
C PHE A 140 16.50 -14.63 1.56
N PRO A 141 17.37 -15.42 2.21
CA PRO A 141 17.37 -15.54 3.66
C PRO A 141 17.62 -14.17 4.32
N GLY A 142 16.86 -13.87 5.39
CA GLY A 142 16.91 -12.59 6.08
C GLY A 142 16.07 -11.47 5.46
N VAL A 143 15.73 -11.53 4.16
CA VAL A 143 14.83 -10.55 3.52
C VAL A 143 13.36 -10.93 3.71
N TRP A 144 13.02 -12.19 3.59
CA TRP A 144 11.65 -12.68 3.74
C TRP A 144 11.03 -12.33 5.11
N GLU A 145 11.84 -12.19 6.14
CA GLU A 145 11.39 -11.87 7.49
C GLU A 145 10.64 -10.54 7.56
N TYR A 146 10.97 -9.60 6.69
CA TYR A 146 10.26 -8.32 6.58
C TYR A 146 8.80 -8.47 6.13
N ALA A 147 8.44 -9.58 5.48
CA ALA A 147 7.07 -9.89 5.10
C ALA A 147 6.28 -10.63 6.18
N THR A 148 6.89 -10.93 7.33
CA THR A 148 6.19 -11.54 8.48
C THR A 148 5.37 -10.52 9.25
N ALA A 149 4.52 -11.00 10.17
CA ALA A 149 3.70 -10.17 11.05
C ALA A 149 4.40 -9.75 12.36
N TRP A 150 5.68 -10.07 12.56
CA TRP A 150 6.37 -9.90 13.83
C TRP A 150 6.53 -8.45 14.29
N ASP A 151 6.49 -7.51 13.35
CA ASP A 151 6.64 -6.07 13.61
C ASP A 151 5.31 -5.35 13.93
N ILE A 152 4.17 -6.01 13.68
CA ILE A 152 2.85 -5.37 13.80
C ILE A 152 2.49 -5.09 15.26
N GLY A 153 2.77 -6.04 16.14
CA GLY A 153 2.39 -5.94 17.56
C GLY A 153 2.99 -4.72 18.25
N LYS A 154 4.29 -4.46 18.02
CA LYS A 154 4.96 -3.28 18.59
C LYS A 154 4.43 -2.00 17.93
N ALA A 155 4.35 -1.95 16.61
CA ALA A 155 3.85 -0.77 15.91
C ALA A 155 2.42 -0.39 16.35
N ALA A 156 1.51 -1.36 16.46
CA ALA A 156 0.13 -1.12 16.90
C ALA A 156 0.04 -0.68 18.37
N LYS A 157 0.92 -1.20 19.24
CA LYS A 157 0.98 -0.78 20.63
C LYS A 157 1.46 0.66 20.78
N ASP A 158 2.50 1.02 20.04
CA ASP A 158 3.13 2.34 20.13
C ASP A 158 2.31 3.43 19.42
N TRP A 159 1.49 3.02 18.42
CA TRP A 159 0.64 3.92 17.62
C TRP A 159 -0.83 3.49 17.64
N PRO A 160 -1.50 3.52 18.81
CA PRO A 160 -2.88 3.04 18.96
C PRO A 160 -3.92 3.85 18.15
N GLN A 161 -3.57 5.06 17.70
CA GLN A 161 -4.39 5.87 16.81
C GLN A 161 -4.31 5.44 15.33
N MET A 162 -3.31 4.61 14.95
CA MET A 162 -3.19 4.06 13.61
C MET A 162 -3.93 2.74 13.50
N THR A 163 -4.55 2.49 12.36
CA THR A 163 -5.16 1.21 12.00
C THR A 163 -4.28 0.47 11.01
N PHE A 164 -3.77 -0.68 11.39
CA PHE A 164 -2.95 -1.54 10.55
C PHE A 164 -3.82 -2.63 9.92
N VAL A 165 -4.00 -2.57 8.59
CA VAL A 165 -4.71 -3.60 7.82
C VAL A 165 -3.72 -4.52 7.16
N VAL A 166 -3.66 -5.76 7.64
CA VAL A 166 -2.70 -6.77 7.16
C VAL A 166 -3.31 -7.52 5.98
N TYR A 167 -2.83 -7.22 4.78
CA TYR A 167 -3.25 -7.92 3.58
C TYR A 167 -2.72 -9.36 3.59
N HIS A 168 -3.54 -10.26 3.05
CA HIS A 168 -3.26 -11.70 2.97
C HIS A 168 -3.05 -12.36 4.32
N SER A 169 -3.44 -11.71 5.43
CA SER A 169 -3.30 -12.22 6.81
C SER A 169 -1.88 -12.71 7.14
N ALA A 170 -0.86 -12.14 6.49
CA ALA A 170 0.53 -12.59 6.56
C ALA A 170 0.72 -14.09 6.22
N LEU A 171 -0.11 -14.61 5.30
CA LEU A 171 -0.11 -16.03 4.94
C LEU A 171 1.26 -16.49 4.43
N ARG A 172 1.78 -17.55 5.04
CA ARG A 172 2.89 -18.34 4.51
C ARG A 172 2.31 -19.55 3.79
N ALA A 173 2.51 -19.61 2.48
CA ALA A 173 1.90 -20.64 1.65
C ALA A 173 2.49 -22.06 1.87
N PHE A 174 3.64 -22.15 2.54
CA PHE A 174 4.37 -23.38 2.76
C PHE A 174 4.80 -23.49 4.24
N LEU A 175 4.13 -24.37 4.94
CA LEU A 175 4.59 -24.94 6.21
C LEU A 175 5.21 -26.28 5.83
N GLU A 176 6.50 -26.45 6.07
CA GLU A 176 7.12 -27.79 6.10
C GLU A 176 6.69 -28.52 7.36
#